data_eb035da030577849804bce0c7a0d38b8
#
_entry.id   eb035da030577849804bce0c7a0d38b8
#
_cell.length_a   1.000
_cell.length_b   1.000
_cell.length_c   1.000
_cell.angle_alpha   90.00
_cell.angle_beta   90.00
_cell.angle_gamma   90.00
#
_symmetry.space_group_name_H-M   'P 1'
#
loop_
_entity.id
_entity.type
_entity.pdbx_description
1 polymer ?
#
loop_
_entity_poly.entity_id
_entity_poly.type
_entity_poly.pdbx_seq_one_letter_code
_entity_poly.pdbx_strand_id
1 'polypeptide(L)'
;NDAVIISLPFSDLGIEHPETKKILQKCDKLNVPVCIDCAYMIIAKDINFDFNHKSIDCITFSLSKGFWGVDKLRCGVRFEKKDNDDPINIYNKWSCVNLYSISVAEKIFENFEFDYNWNKFEKKYKDICKNNSLKETNCILFGLGGDKFSDFNRGGNVNRVCVSNALSDLYD
;
A
#
# COMPACT_ATOMS: atom_id res chain seq x y z
N ASN A 1 -16.51 10.40 -17.64
CA ASN A 1 -15.06 10.32 -17.71
C ASN A 1 -14.62 9.07 -16.95
N ASP A 2 -13.79 8.24 -17.58
CA ASP A 2 -13.30 7.01 -16.99
C ASP A 2 -11.94 7.28 -16.31
N ALA A 3 -11.62 6.54 -15.27
CA ALA A 3 -10.32 6.55 -14.61
C ALA A 3 -9.97 5.12 -14.19
N VAL A 4 -8.69 4.85 -14.00
CA VAL A 4 -8.20 3.55 -13.54
C VAL A 4 -7.47 3.73 -12.21
N ILE A 5 -7.69 2.82 -11.26
CA ILE A 5 -6.93 2.73 -10.01
C ILE A 5 -6.14 1.44 -10.04
N ILE A 6 -4.83 1.54 -9.76
CA ILE A 6 -3.93 0.39 -9.68
C ILE A 6 -3.27 0.38 -8.30
N SER A 7 -3.46 -0.71 -7.55
CA SER A 7 -2.74 -0.88 -6.26
C SER A 7 -1.29 -1.27 -6.50
N LEU A 8 -0.37 -0.63 -5.77
CA LEU A 8 1.06 -0.90 -5.82
C LEU A 8 1.66 -0.92 -4.39
N PRO A 9 2.21 -2.06 -3.92
CA PRO A 9 2.10 -3.39 -4.53
C PRO A 9 0.65 -3.85 -4.66
N PHE A 10 0.39 -4.75 -5.62
CA PHE A 10 -0.95 -5.29 -5.83
C PHE A 10 -1.42 -6.08 -4.60
N SER A 11 -2.60 -5.76 -4.11
CA SER A 11 -3.06 -6.17 -2.77
C SER A 11 -3.19 -7.67 -2.55
N ASP A 12 -3.33 -8.47 -3.60
CA ASP A 12 -3.45 -9.91 -3.49
C ASP A 12 -2.11 -10.64 -3.70
N LEU A 13 -1.18 -10.03 -4.42
CA LEU A 13 0.12 -10.64 -4.75
C LEU A 13 1.28 -10.10 -3.90
N GLY A 14 1.17 -8.87 -3.40
CA GLY A 14 2.23 -8.17 -2.67
C GLY A 14 3.44 -7.79 -3.52
N ILE A 15 3.28 -7.77 -4.83
CA ILE A 15 4.27 -7.38 -5.85
C ILE A 15 3.61 -6.45 -6.85
N GLU A 16 4.36 -5.90 -7.81
CA GLU A 16 3.76 -5.26 -8.98
C GLU A 16 2.92 -6.29 -9.76
N HIS A 17 1.70 -5.92 -10.14
CA HIS A 17 0.86 -6.81 -10.95
C HIS A 17 1.47 -6.98 -12.35
N PRO A 18 1.58 -8.21 -12.89
CA PRO A 18 2.26 -8.49 -14.17
C PRO A 18 1.73 -7.68 -15.36
N GLU A 19 0.45 -7.33 -15.35
CA GLU A 19 -0.18 -6.59 -16.43
C GLU A 19 -0.11 -5.06 -16.28
N THR A 20 0.49 -4.54 -15.20
CA THR A 20 0.53 -3.09 -14.92
C THR A 20 1.05 -2.28 -16.11
N LYS A 21 2.15 -2.68 -16.71
CA LYS A 21 2.74 -1.98 -17.89
C LYS A 21 1.80 -1.93 -19.07
N LYS A 22 1.09 -3.03 -19.37
CA LYS A 22 0.12 -3.07 -20.46
C LYS A 22 -1.08 -2.19 -20.19
N ILE A 23 -1.57 -2.18 -18.95
CA ILE A 23 -2.67 -1.30 -18.51
C ILE A 23 -2.28 0.16 -18.70
N LEU A 24 -1.11 0.57 -18.21
CA LEU A 24 -0.60 1.93 -18.33
C LEU A 24 -0.46 2.36 -19.81
N GLN A 25 0.11 1.51 -20.66
CA GLN A 25 0.22 1.78 -22.10
C GLN A 25 -1.13 1.95 -22.77
N LYS A 26 -2.14 1.18 -22.34
CA LYS A 26 -3.50 1.32 -22.85
C LYS A 26 -4.14 2.61 -22.38
N CYS A 27 -3.96 2.96 -21.11
CA CYS A 27 -4.43 4.22 -20.54
C CYS A 27 -3.84 5.44 -21.26
N ASP A 28 -2.54 5.39 -21.59
CA ASP A 28 -1.88 6.44 -22.39
C ASP A 28 -2.53 6.65 -23.74
N LYS A 29 -2.76 5.54 -24.48
CA LYS A 29 -3.37 5.59 -25.82
C LYS A 29 -4.78 6.14 -25.79
N LEU A 30 -5.52 5.89 -24.72
CA LEU A 30 -6.91 6.28 -24.55
C LEU A 30 -7.07 7.60 -23.78
N ASN A 31 -5.98 8.23 -23.33
CA ASN A 31 -5.98 9.39 -22.45
C ASN A 31 -6.83 9.19 -21.17
N VAL A 32 -6.76 8.00 -20.59
CA VAL A 32 -7.44 7.65 -19.33
C VAL A 32 -6.50 7.91 -18.18
N PRO A 33 -6.87 8.77 -17.20
CA PRO A 33 -6.02 9.04 -16.04
C PRO A 33 -5.94 7.82 -15.13
N VAL A 34 -4.77 7.64 -14.50
CA VAL A 34 -4.48 6.54 -13.58
C VAL A 34 -4.11 7.09 -12.22
N CYS A 35 -4.74 6.56 -11.17
CA CYS A 35 -4.32 6.73 -9.80
C CYS A 35 -3.55 5.48 -9.34
N ILE A 36 -2.36 5.65 -8.78
CA ILE A 36 -1.60 4.56 -8.15
C ILE A 36 -1.88 4.58 -6.64
N ASP A 37 -2.54 3.55 -6.15
CA ASP A 37 -2.81 3.35 -4.72
C ASP A 37 -1.63 2.62 -4.07
N CYS A 38 -0.74 3.39 -3.44
CA CYS A 38 0.43 2.90 -2.71
C CYS A 38 0.14 2.65 -1.22
N ALA A 39 -1.08 2.21 -0.87
CA ALA A 39 -1.47 1.99 0.53
C ALA A 39 -0.59 0.98 1.28
N TYR A 40 0.03 0.03 0.57
CA TYR A 40 0.95 -0.97 1.15
C TYR A 40 2.44 -0.67 0.88
N MET A 41 2.78 0.44 0.25
CA MET A 41 4.17 0.72 -0.15
C MET A 41 5.11 0.83 1.06
N ILE A 42 4.68 1.49 2.14
CA ILE A 42 5.48 1.69 3.36
C ILE A 42 5.82 0.38 4.10
N ILE A 43 5.08 -0.69 3.82
CA ILE A 43 5.27 -2.03 4.40
C ILE A 43 5.71 -3.05 3.36
N ALA A 44 6.20 -2.57 2.23
CA ALA A 44 6.70 -3.38 1.14
C ALA A 44 8.17 -3.06 0.85
N LYS A 45 8.87 -4.01 0.23
CA LYS A 45 10.27 -3.90 -0.19
C LYS A 45 10.41 -4.37 -1.63
N ASP A 46 11.49 -3.90 -2.28
CA ASP A 46 11.88 -4.32 -3.62
C ASP A 46 10.79 -4.09 -4.68
N ILE A 47 9.99 -3.03 -4.52
CA ILE A 47 9.06 -2.56 -5.53
C ILE A 47 9.78 -1.52 -6.39
N ASN A 48 10.14 -1.92 -7.61
CA ASN A 48 10.82 -1.05 -8.57
C ASN A 48 9.83 -0.63 -9.66
N PHE A 49 9.20 0.52 -9.49
CA PHE A 49 8.16 1.03 -10.37
C PHE A 49 8.47 2.44 -10.86
N ASP A 50 8.30 2.68 -12.16
CA ASP A 50 8.45 4.02 -12.74
C ASP A 50 7.17 4.83 -12.61
N PHE A 51 7.17 5.79 -11.69
CA PHE A 51 6.05 6.71 -11.45
C PHE A 51 5.94 7.83 -12.51
N ASN A 52 6.90 7.98 -13.41
CA ASN A 52 6.90 9.05 -14.42
C ASN A 52 6.05 8.71 -15.66
N HIS A 53 5.25 7.65 -15.60
CA HIS A 53 4.39 7.27 -16.72
C HIS A 53 3.36 8.36 -17.03
N LYS A 54 3.11 8.60 -18.32
CA LYS A 54 2.29 9.72 -18.80
C LYS A 54 0.85 9.70 -18.24
N SER A 55 0.23 8.54 -18.17
CA SER A 55 -1.15 8.38 -17.69
C SER A 55 -1.31 8.50 -16.18
N ILE A 56 -0.23 8.37 -15.39
CA ILE A 56 -0.31 8.51 -13.94
C ILE A 56 -0.58 9.97 -13.60
N ASP A 57 -1.74 10.23 -13.01
CA ASP A 57 -2.20 11.56 -12.64
C ASP A 57 -2.09 11.80 -11.12
N CYS A 58 -2.24 10.72 -10.35
CA CYS A 58 -2.29 10.78 -8.90
C CYS A 58 -1.61 9.55 -8.27
N ILE A 59 -0.94 9.76 -7.14
CA ILE A 59 -0.33 8.71 -6.31
C ILE A 59 -0.79 8.93 -4.88
N THR A 60 -1.24 7.86 -4.19
CA THR A 60 -1.71 7.96 -2.81
C THR A 60 -0.94 7.00 -1.90
N PHE A 61 -0.63 7.44 -0.68
CA PHE A 61 -0.02 6.61 0.36
C PHE A 61 -0.89 6.61 1.61
N SER A 62 -0.95 5.48 2.32
CA SER A 62 -1.67 5.36 3.58
C SER A 62 -0.71 5.19 4.74
N LEU A 63 -0.76 6.08 5.71
CA LEU A 63 -0.02 5.94 6.97
C LEU A 63 -0.73 4.98 7.92
N SER A 64 -2.05 4.86 7.82
CA SER A 64 -2.86 3.96 8.66
C SER A 64 -2.47 2.48 8.49
N LYS A 65 -1.95 2.09 7.33
CA LYS A 65 -1.47 0.72 7.06
C LYS A 65 0.04 0.59 7.23
N GLY A 66 0.75 1.70 7.04
CA GLY A 66 2.20 1.72 7.05
C GLY A 66 2.81 1.60 8.44
N PHE A 67 2.10 2.03 9.47
CA PHE A 67 2.62 2.02 10.85
C PHE A 67 1.60 1.38 11.79
N TRP A 68 2.00 0.29 12.44
CA TRP A 68 1.15 -0.40 13.40
C TRP A 68 0.90 0.46 14.64
N GLY A 69 -0.34 0.40 15.14
CA GLY A 69 -0.81 1.22 16.24
C GLY A 69 -1.43 2.56 15.83
N VAL A 70 -1.30 2.95 14.54
CA VAL A 70 -1.89 4.18 14.02
C VAL A 70 -2.99 3.96 12.97
N ASP A 71 -3.48 2.74 12.86
CA ASP A 71 -4.54 2.35 11.92
C ASP A 71 -5.83 3.16 12.09
N LYS A 72 -6.09 3.67 13.29
CA LYS A 72 -7.24 4.51 13.62
C LYS A 72 -7.07 6.00 13.25
N LEU A 73 -5.87 6.46 12.98
CA LEU A 73 -5.61 7.88 12.68
C LEU A 73 -6.11 8.34 11.32
N ARG A 74 -6.38 7.43 10.41
CA ARG A 74 -6.98 7.74 9.10
C ARG A 74 -6.29 8.91 8.40
N CYS A 75 -4.99 8.78 8.21
CA CYS A 75 -4.15 9.77 7.53
C CYS A 75 -3.43 9.15 6.33
N GLY A 76 -3.23 9.94 5.30
CA GLY A 76 -2.52 9.57 4.10
C GLY A 76 -1.95 10.78 3.39
N VAL A 77 -1.17 10.53 2.36
CA VAL A 77 -0.57 11.58 1.51
C VAL A 77 -0.98 11.31 0.06
N ARG A 78 -1.34 12.38 -0.66
CA ARG A 78 -1.66 12.34 -2.08
C ARG A 78 -0.73 13.29 -2.84
N PHE A 79 -0.14 12.79 -3.92
CA PHE A 79 0.63 13.55 -4.89
C PHE A 79 -0.15 13.60 -6.19
N GLU A 80 -0.26 14.76 -6.80
CA GLU A 80 -0.98 14.99 -8.04
C GLU A 80 -0.10 15.76 -9.04
N LYS A 81 -0.29 15.50 -10.33
CA LYS A 81 0.42 16.23 -11.38
C LYS A 81 -0.05 17.68 -11.50
N LYS A 82 -1.28 17.95 -11.16
CA LYS A 82 -1.92 19.26 -11.26
C LYS A 82 -2.67 19.56 -10.00
N ASP A 83 -2.62 20.80 -9.56
CA ASP A 83 -3.51 21.27 -8.50
C ASP A 83 -4.94 21.29 -9.06
N ASN A 84 -5.79 20.47 -8.47
CA ASN A 84 -7.20 20.39 -8.80
C ASN A 84 -8.01 20.98 -7.65
N ASP A 85 -9.05 21.75 -7.97
CA ASP A 85 -9.99 22.27 -6.97
C ASP A 85 -11.02 21.19 -6.57
N ASP A 86 -10.52 20.00 -6.21
CA ASP A 86 -11.38 18.95 -5.66
C ASP A 86 -11.66 19.18 -4.17
N PRO A 87 -12.67 18.55 -3.59
CA PRO A 87 -13.05 18.75 -2.19
C PRO A 87 -11.90 18.50 -1.20
N ILE A 88 -11.01 17.55 -1.46
CA ILE A 88 -9.88 17.26 -0.56
C ILE A 88 -8.90 18.43 -0.55
N ASN A 89 -8.54 18.98 -1.71
CA ASN A 89 -7.65 20.11 -1.82
C ASN A 89 -8.27 21.38 -1.20
N ILE A 90 -9.57 21.61 -1.42
CA ILE A 90 -10.30 22.72 -0.81
C ILE A 90 -10.28 22.61 0.72
N TYR A 91 -10.60 21.44 1.29
CA TYR A 91 -10.57 21.22 2.73
C TYR A 91 -9.16 21.38 3.31
N ASN A 92 -8.14 20.91 2.60
CA ASN A 92 -6.73 21.09 3.02
C ASN A 92 -6.34 22.57 3.03
N LYS A 93 -6.68 23.34 1.99
CA LYS A 93 -6.43 24.80 1.90
C LYS A 93 -7.05 25.57 3.07
N TRP A 94 -8.18 25.10 3.57
CA TRP A 94 -8.90 25.74 4.68
C TRP A 94 -8.61 25.12 6.05
N SER A 95 -7.64 24.21 6.14
CA SER A 95 -7.32 23.46 7.36
C SER A 95 -8.52 22.71 7.96
N CYS A 96 -9.51 22.37 7.13
CA CYS A 96 -10.67 21.56 7.50
C CYS A 96 -10.33 20.07 7.47
N VAL A 97 -9.27 19.68 8.17
CA VAL A 97 -8.71 18.32 8.22
C VAL A 97 -8.47 17.91 9.66
N ASN A 98 -8.24 16.63 9.90
CA ASN A 98 -7.91 16.15 11.24
C ASN A 98 -6.45 16.53 11.59
N LEU A 99 -6.27 17.71 12.17
CA LEU A 99 -4.96 18.24 12.56
C LEU A 99 -4.23 17.33 13.55
N TYR A 100 -4.94 16.63 14.43
CA TYR A 100 -4.33 15.66 15.34
C TYR A 100 -3.66 14.51 14.56
N SER A 101 -4.37 13.93 13.59
CA SER A 101 -3.79 12.87 12.75
C SER A 101 -2.59 13.36 11.94
N ILE A 102 -2.62 14.60 11.46
CA ILE A 102 -1.50 15.22 10.73
C ILE A 102 -0.31 15.40 11.66
N SER A 103 -0.48 15.95 12.86
CA SER A 103 0.61 16.14 13.82
C SER A 103 1.28 14.82 14.22
N VAL A 104 0.49 13.75 14.40
CA VAL A 104 1.06 12.41 14.65
C VAL A 104 1.81 11.89 13.42
N ALA A 105 1.28 12.12 12.21
CA ALA A 105 1.97 11.74 10.98
C ALA A 105 3.32 12.45 10.81
N GLU A 106 3.39 13.74 11.11
CA GLU A 106 4.65 14.50 11.11
C GLU A 106 5.66 13.87 12.08
N LYS A 107 5.24 13.54 13.30
CA LYS A 107 6.11 12.89 14.28
C LYS A 107 6.58 11.50 13.82
N ILE A 108 5.77 10.77 13.11
CA ILE A 108 6.17 9.49 12.53
C ILE A 108 7.27 9.72 11.49
N PHE A 109 7.10 10.66 10.56
CA PHE A 109 8.10 10.95 9.53
C PHE A 109 9.40 11.54 10.09
N GLU A 110 9.34 12.30 11.19
CA GLU A 110 10.53 12.82 11.87
C GLU A 110 11.38 11.72 12.57
N ASN A 111 10.75 10.60 12.95
CA ASN A 111 11.38 9.62 13.83
C ASN A 111 11.59 8.24 13.19
N PHE A 112 10.99 7.94 12.06
CA PHE A 112 11.04 6.63 11.44
C PHE A 112 11.32 6.73 9.95
N GLU A 113 12.27 5.91 9.48
CA GLU A 113 12.55 5.75 8.06
C GLU A 113 11.40 5.05 7.33
N PHE A 114 11.33 5.25 6.01
CA PHE A 114 10.26 4.69 5.18
C PHE A 114 10.17 3.16 5.25
N ASP A 115 11.30 2.48 5.37
CA ASP A 115 11.42 1.03 5.44
C ASP A 115 11.51 0.46 6.88
N TYR A 116 11.24 1.29 7.90
CA TYR A 116 11.34 0.92 9.32
C TYR A 116 10.63 -0.40 9.65
N ASN A 117 9.37 -0.55 9.19
CA ASN A 117 8.59 -1.75 9.47
C ASN A 117 9.19 -3.00 8.83
N TRP A 118 9.67 -2.88 7.59
CA TRP A 118 10.33 -3.99 6.93
C TRP A 118 11.57 -4.41 7.72
N ASN A 119 12.47 -3.47 8.00
CA ASN A 119 13.73 -3.73 8.70
C ASN A 119 13.51 -4.34 10.09
N LYS A 120 12.47 -3.86 10.82
CA LYS A 120 12.12 -4.37 12.14
C LYS A 120 11.57 -5.80 12.11
N PHE A 121 10.72 -6.13 11.16
CA PHE A 121 9.90 -7.34 11.19
C PHE A 121 10.27 -8.39 10.14
N GLU A 122 11.20 -8.13 9.23
CA GLU A 122 11.57 -9.02 8.12
C GLU A 122 11.90 -10.45 8.60
N LYS A 123 12.73 -10.58 9.64
CA LYS A 123 13.11 -11.89 10.18
C LYS A 123 11.89 -12.65 10.70
N LYS A 124 11.09 -12.00 11.55
CA LYS A 124 9.87 -12.60 12.13
C LYS A 124 8.88 -13.00 11.02
N TYR A 125 8.71 -12.14 10.00
CA TYR A 125 7.87 -12.42 8.83
C TYR A 125 8.32 -13.68 8.08
N LYS A 126 9.62 -13.80 7.78
CA LYS A 126 10.19 -14.97 7.09
C LYS A 126 10.00 -16.25 7.91
N ASP A 127 10.21 -16.17 9.22
CA ASP A 127 10.00 -17.31 10.12
C ASP A 127 8.52 -17.74 10.14
N ILE A 128 7.58 -16.80 10.19
CA ILE A 128 6.14 -17.08 10.11
C ILE A 128 5.80 -17.73 8.77
N CYS A 129 6.26 -17.20 7.65
CA CYS A 129 6.00 -17.76 6.34
C CYS A 129 6.54 -19.19 6.23
N LYS A 130 7.78 -19.43 6.66
CA LYS A 130 8.41 -20.75 6.66
C LYS A 130 7.62 -21.75 7.52
N ASN A 131 7.30 -21.39 8.76
CA ASN A 131 6.62 -22.30 9.71
C ASN A 131 5.20 -22.66 9.26
N ASN A 132 4.54 -21.78 8.50
CA ASN A 132 3.20 -22.01 7.98
C ASN A 132 3.14 -22.47 6.53
N SER A 133 4.27 -22.71 5.88
CA SER A 133 4.36 -23.08 4.45
C SER A 133 3.68 -22.03 3.55
N LEU A 134 3.89 -20.75 3.85
CA LEU A 134 3.45 -19.64 3.03
C LEU A 134 4.59 -19.20 2.11
N LYS A 135 4.26 -18.83 0.88
CA LYS A 135 5.20 -18.15 -0.02
C LYS A 135 5.30 -16.69 0.41
N GLU A 136 6.52 -16.22 0.60
CA GLU A 136 6.79 -14.80 0.90
C GLU A 136 6.33 -13.88 -0.24
N THR A 137 5.96 -12.66 0.12
CA THR A 137 5.65 -11.56 -0.81
C THR A 137 6.56 -10.37 -0.53
N ASN A 138 6.51 -9.35 -1.37
CA ASN A 138 7.21 -8.09 -1.07
C ASN A 138 6.48 -7.22 -0.04
N CYS A 139 5.31 -7.65 0.43
CA CYS A 139 4.53 -6.97 1.46
C CYS A 139 4.54 -7.79 2.76
N ILE A 140 5.06 -7.20 3.83
CA ILE A 140 5.29 -7.88 5.12
C ILE A 140 3.99 -8.32 5.83
N LEU A 141 2.81 -7.80 5.42
CA LEU A 141 1.54 -8.09 6.11
C LEU A 141 0.93 -9.45 5.75
N PHE A 142 1.36 -10.08 4.68
CA PHE A 142 0.75 -11.33 4.25
C PHE A 142 1.70 -12.20 3.43
N GLY A 143 1.44 -13.51 3.46
CA GLY A 143 2.03 -14.50 2.57
C GLY A 143 0.98 -15.17 1.70
N LEU A 144 1.41 -15.93 0.70
CA LEU A 144 0.52 -16.67 -0.19
C LEU A 144 0.51 -18.15 0.20
N GLY A 145 -0.67 -18.68 0.49
CA GLY A 145 -0.89 -20.05 0.91
C GLY A 145 -1.34 -20.98 -0.23
N GLY A 146 -1.07 -22.27 -0.09
CA GLY A 146 -1.63 -23.32 -0.95
C GLY A 146 -3.07 -23.68 -0.57
N ASP A 147 -3.56 -24.84 -1.04
CA ASP A 147 -4.97 -25.27 -0.93
C ASP A 147 -5.50 -25.33 0.51
N LYS A 148 -4.65 -25.65 1.49
CA LYS A 148 -5.05 -25.63 2.92
C LYS A 148 -5.52 -24.24 3.42
N PHE A 149 -5.30 -23.19 2.64
CA PHE A 149 -5.69 -21.82 2.93
C PHE A 149 -6.79 -21.31 1.99
N SER A 150 -7.58 -22.21 1.38
CA SER A 150 -8.66 -21.86 0.45
C SER A 150 -9.68 -20.87 1.03
N ASP A 151 -9.93 -20.92 2.35
CA ASP A 151 -10.82 -19.99 3.06
C ASP A 151 -10.32 -18.53 3.00
N PHE A 152 -9.05 -18.32 2.69
CA PHE A 152 -8.46 -16.98 2.51
C PHE A 152 -8.41 -16.54 1.04
N ASN A 153 -9.08 -17.27 0.14
CA ASN A 153 -9.22 -16.87 -1.25
C ASN A 153 -10.16 -15.66 -1.38
N ARG A 154 -9.76 -14.69 -2.17
CA ARG A 154 -10.50 -13.44 -2.39
C ARG A 154 -11.09 -13.32 -3.79
N GLY A 155 -11.32 -14.45 -4.44
CA GLY A 155 -11.87 -14.51 -5.79
C GLY A 155 -10.81 -14.53 -6.91
N GLY A 156 -9.52 -14.59 -6.55
CA GLY A 156 -8.41 -14.75 -7.49
C GLY A 156 -7.83 -16.17 -7.48
N ASN A 157 -6.64 -16.32 -8.06
CA ASN A 157 -5.92 -17.61 -8.14
C ASN A 157 -4.94 -17.81 -6.96
N VAL A 158 -5.04 -17.02 -5.90
CA VAL A 158 -4.14 -17.06 -4.74
C VAL A 158 -4.91 -16.98 -3.44
N ASN A 159 -4.39 -17.65 -2.41
CA ASN A 159 -4.93 -17.60 -1.05
C ASN A 159 -4.04 -16.64 -0.23
N ARG A 160 -4.51 -15.43 0.01
CA ARG A 160 -3.78 -14.38 0.70
C ARG A 160 -3.99 -14.48 2.21
N VAL A 161 -2.97 -14.95 2.93
CA VAL A 161 -2.99 -15.13 4.38
C VAL A 161 -2.38 -13.92 5.08
N CYS A 162 -3.19 -13.16 5.81
CA CYS A 162 -2.71 -12.02 6.60
C CYS A 162 -1.95 -12.54 7.84
N VAL A 163 -0.73 -12.02 8.06
CA VAL A 163 0.14 -12.41 9.17
C VAL A 163 0.39 -11.25 10.15
N SER A 164 -0.32 -10.13 10.00
CA SER A 164 -0.09 -8.92 10.79
C SER A 164 -0.22 -9.16 12.30
N ASN A 165 -1.21 -9.96 12.73
CA ASN A 165 -1.40 -10.26 14.15
C ASN A 165 -0.25 -11.07 14.74
N ALA A 166 0.32 -11.99 13.96
CA ALA A 166 1.48 -12.77 14.38
C ALA A 166 2.80 -11.98 14.36
N LEU A 167 2.85 -10.86 13.63
CA LEU A 167 3.99 -9.95 13.63
C LEU A 167 3.96 -8.98 14.80
N SER A 168 2.77 -8.60 15.23
CA SER A 168 2.55 -7.64 16.31
C SER A 168 2.89 -8.27 17.65
N ASP A 169 3.77 -7.64 18.44
CA ASP A 169 4.06 -8.04 19.82
C ASP A 169 3.01 -7.46 20.81
N LEU A 170 1.91 -6.89 20.31
CA LEU A 170 0.86 -6.26 21.12
C LEU A 170 -0.04 -7.29 21.85
N TYR A 171 0.15 -8.57 21.58
CA TYR A 171 -0.68 -9.65 22.14
C TYR A 171 0.14 -10.72 22.89
N ASP A 172 1.42 -10.49 23.15
CA ASP A 172 2.28 -11.34 23.96
C ASP A 172 2.43 -10.77 25.41
#